data_bd7ddaf600a51bef84cc5c8031d9bb5f
#
_entry.id   bd7ddaf600a51bef84cc5c8031d9bb5f
#
_cell.length_a   1.000
_cell.length_b   1.000
_cell.length_c   1.000
_cell.angle_alpha   90.00
_cell.angle_beta   90.00
_cell.angle_gamma   90.00
#
_symmetry.space_group_name_H-M   'P 1'
#
loop_
_entity.id
_entity.type
_entity.pdbx_description
1 polymer ?
#
loop_
_entity_poly.entity_id
_entity_poly.type
_entity_poly.pdbx_seq_one_letter_code
_entity_poly.pdbx_strand_id
1 'polypeptide(L)'
;HWLHRRQRQMCIRDSSGTARISRYLPRKRIQRLQVELIAQSNALQRAGRAGRVGPGVCIRLYSEEVFEQLREYAEPEILRSNLAGVILQMLSLDLGHSNKKGPDRITSFPFMNPPPASAVREGFKLLDELGALDSDQRLNPLGRQLARLPIEPQIARMLLEALEEQALREVLVIAAGLSIQDPREFPLDEKEKARQMHRSFVHPDSDFLTLLNIWDRYHDEWESLRTENKMRKFCKKHFLSFVRLREWRDIYRQLTTVLKEARLLKLNQNPADYGAIHRSILSGLLNCIAQKIEKSQYRGAGGKEVYIFPGSALAKRSGNWILAAEQVETSRLFARKVANIEVEWLERLGGKLCRSIYSEPLFNEESGIVEASERVTLYGLTIVPRRSIPYARINRAEATRHFIQEALVSGRLRSRLPFFRNNRKLKQQLLDQDAKLRRNRENDLDAAQEAFYTERLHGIGSIHDLNRLLRNRKKEGADGFL
;
A
#
# COMPACT_ATOMS: atom_id res chain seq x y z
N HIS A 1 -20.09 -51.22 -15.57
CA HIS A 1 -18.62 -51.26 -15.81
C HIS A 1 -17.90 -49.94 -15.54
N TRP A 2 -18.53 -48.80 -15.80
CA TRP A 2 -17.96 -47.46 -15.60
C TRP A 2 -17.92 -47.01 -14.12
N LEU A 3 -18.94 -47.41 -13.36
CA LEU A 3 -19.00 -47.12 -11.91
C LEU A 3 -17.94 -47.93 -11.13
N HIS A 4 -17.67 -49.18 -11.52
CA HIS A 4 -16.60 -49.99 -10.91
C HIS A 4 -15.19 -49.48 -11.18
N ARG A 5 -14.90 -48.85 -12.33
CA ARG A 5 -13.59 -48.23 -12.61
C ARG A 5 -13.36 -46.99 -11.74
N ARG A 6 -14.38 -46.13 -11.50
CA ARG A 6 -14.24 -44.96 -10.60
C ARG A 6 -14.07 -45.39 -9.14
N GLN A 7 -14.77 -46.40 -8.68
CA GLN A 7 -14.62 -46.96 -7.33
C GLN A 7 -13.22 -47.55 -7.11
N ARG A 8 -12.68 -48.29 -8.08
CA ARG A 8 -11.30 -48.81 -8.00
C ARG A 8 -10.23 -47.75 -7.96
N GLN A 9 -10.40 -46.63 -8.68
CA GLN A 9 -9.46 -45.50 -8.63
C GLN A 9 -9.50 -44.71 -7.30
N MET A 10 -10.59 -44.79 -6.55
CA MET A 10 -10.70 -44.18 -5.22
C MET A 10 -10.05 -45.00 -4.10
N CYS A 11 -9.84 -46.28 -4.31
CA CYS A 11 -9.23 -47.20 -3.33
C CYS A 11 -7.69 -47.25 -3.39
N ILE A 12 -7.06 -46.69 -4.43
CA ILE A 12 -5.60 -46.62 -4.56
C ILE A 12 -5.19 -45.16 -4.60
N ARG A 13 -4.21 -44.82 -3.80
CA ARG A 13 -3.65 -43.45 -3.73
C ARG A 13 -2.14 -43.47 -3.60
N ASP A 14 -1.47 -42.75 -4.50
CA ASP A 14 -0.03 -42.50 -4.41
C ASP A 14 0.25 -41.24 -3.58
N SER A 15 1.32 -41.25 -2.82
CA SER A 15 1.75 -40.14 -2.00
C SER A 15 3.26 -39.94 -2.12
N SER A 16 3.67 -38.81 -2.68
CA SER A 16 5.07 -38.41 -2.84
C SER A 16 5.75 -37.97 -1.55
N GLY A 17 5.04 -37.92 -0.43
CA GLY A 17 5.61 -37.40 0.83
C GLY A 17 5.82 -35.89 0.86
N THR A 18 5.46 -35.18 -0.22
CA THR A 18 5.66 -33.74 -0.32
C THR A 18 4.35 -32.99 -0.52
N ALA A 19 4.36 -31.70 -0.14
CA ALA A 19 3.28 -30.77 -0.42
C ALA A 19 3.84 -29.39 -0.73
N ARG A 20 3.10 -28.60 -1.50
CA ARG A 20 3.37 -27.17 -1.62
C ARG A 20 2.76 -26.45 -0.43
N ILE A 21 3.62 -25.93 0.45
CA ILE A 21 3.22 -25.24 1.67
C ILE A 21 3.45 -23.74 1.47
N SER A 22 2.40 -22.95 1.70
CA SER A 22 2.51 -21.49 1.67
C SER A 22 3.12 -21.04 2.99
N ARG A 23 4.22 -20.29 2.89
CA ARG A 23 4.88 -19.62 4.02
C ARG A 23 4.91 -18.13 3.78
N TYR A 24 4.46 -17.37 4.74
CA TYR A 24 4.68 -15.93 4.75
C TYR A 24 6.08 -15.63 5.27
N LEU A 25 6.85 -14.88 4.49
CA LEU A 25 8.19 -14.42 4.87
C LEU A 25 8.07 -12.99 5.42
N PRO A 26 8.06 -12.79 6.75
CA PRO A 26 7.79 -11.48 7.35
C PRO A 26 8.74 -10.39 6.87
N ARG A 27 10.05 -10.69 6.81
CA ARG A 27 11.08 -9.72 6.37
C ARG A 27 10.91 -9.27 4.92
N LYS A 28 10.46 -10.16 4.04
CA LYS A 28 10.27 -9.87 2.60
C LYS A 28 8.81 -9.49 2.27
N ARG A 29 7.86 -9.77 3.16
CA ARG A 29 6.41 -9.59 2.99
C ARG A 29 5.87 -10.29 1.73
N ILE A 30 6.34 -11.49 1.49
CA ILE A 30 6.02 -12.29 0.32
C ILE A 30 5.53 -13.65 0.78
N GLN A 31 4.49 -14.15 0.15
CA GLN A 31 4.12 -15.55 0.25
C GLN A 31 5.02 -16.38 -0.66
N ARG A 32 5.69 -17.38 -0.08
CA ARG A 32 6.51 -18.32 -0.82
C ARG A 32 5.86 -19.70 -0.79
N LEU A 33 5.62 -20.27 -1.95
CA LEU A 33 5.13 -21.62 -2.11
C LEU A 33 6.33 -22.56 -2.25
N GLN A 34 6.70 -23.22 -1.18
CA GLN A 34 7.79 -24.21 -1.19
C GLN A 34 7.24 -25.62 -1.25
N VAL A 35 7.98 -26.50 -1.93
CA VAL A 35 7.74 -27.94 -1.86
C VAL A 35 8.48 -28.43 -0.61
N GLU A 36 7.72 -28.89 0.38
CA GLU A 36 8.26 -29.37 1.65
C GLU A 36 7.76 -30.80 1.93
N LEU A 37 8.48 -31.52 2.78
CA LEU A 37 8.02 -32.79 3.30
C LEU A 37 6.76 -32.57 4.16
N ILE A 38 5.80 -33.48 4.04
CA ILE A 38 4.57 -33.46 4.87
C ILE A 38 4.86 -34.00 6.26
N ALA A 39 3.97 -33.76 7.20
CA ALA A 39 4.01 -34.42 8.51
C ALA A 39 3.47 -35.87 8.44
N GLN A 40 3.82 -36.70 9.42
CA GLN A 40 3.28 -38.07 9.56
C GLN A 40 1.75 -38.05 9.63
N SER A 41 1.17 -37.14 10.41
CA SER A 41 -0.29 -36.94 10.50
C SER A 41 -0.94 -36.66 9.13
N ASN A 42 -0.29 -35.87 8.27
CA ASN A 42 -0.77 -35.63 6.91
C ASN A 42 -0.66 -36.88 6.01
N ALA A 43 0.43 -37.66 6.18
CA ALA A 43 0.62 -38.90 5.46
C ALA A 43 -0.47 -39.94 5.84
N LEU A 44 -0.75 -40.08 7.14
CA LEU A 44 -1.83 -40.93 7.66
C LEU A 44 -3.22 -40.43 7.18
N GLN A 45 -3.47 -39.13 7.20
CA GLN A 45 -4.71 -38.56 6.69
C GLN A 45 -4.89 -38.83 5.18
N ARG A 46 -3.79 -38.78 4.39
CA ARG A 46 -3.81 -39.11 2.97
C ARG A 46 -4.12 -40.60 2.75
N ALA A 47 -3.52 -41.49 3.57
CA ALA A 47 -3.81 -42.91 3.53
C ALA A 47 -5.26 -43.20 3.87
N GLY A 48 -5.84 -42.61 4.92
CA GLY A 48 -7.23 -42.72 5.30
C GLY A 48 -8.23 -42.31 4.22
N ARG A 49 -7.83 -41.48 3.26
CA ARG A 49 -8.68 -41.12 2.11
C ARG A 49 -8.83 -42.25 1.08
N ALA A 50 -7.91 -43.20 1.01
CA ALA A 50 -8.05 -44.38 0.17
C ALA A 50 -9.11 -45.35 0.73
N GLY A 51 -9.37 -45.32 2.03
CA GLY A 51 -10.31 -46.20 2.74
C GLY A 51 -11.72 -45.66 2.98
N ARG A 52 -12.16 -44.57 2.33
CA ARG A 52 -13.45 -43.92 2.63
C ARG A 52 -14.70 -44.70 2.28
N VAL A 53 -14.62 -45.52 1.24
CA VAL A 53 -15.79 -46.27 0.69
C VAL A 53 -15.65 -47.77 0.89
N GLY A 54 -14.44 -48.25 1.16
CA GLY A 54 -14.10 -49.67 1.35
C GLY A 54 -12.59 -49.81 1.56
N PRO A 55 -12.07 -51.04 1.78
CA PRO A 55 -10.65 -51.29 1.93
C PRO A 55 -9.84 -50.65 0.79
N GLY A 56 -8.84 -49.84 1.09
CA GLY A 56 -8.03 -49.13 0.12
C GLY A 56 -6.54 -49.29 0.38
N VAL A 57 -5.72 -48.99 -0.63
CA VAL A 57 -4.25 -49.06 -0.56
C VAL A 57 -3.67 -47.68 -0.80
N CYS A 58 -2.75 -47.25 0.07
CA CYS A 58 -1.97 -46.05 -0.12
C CYS A 58 -0.50 -46.41 -0.36
N ILE A 59 -0.01 -46.11 -1.55
CA ILE A 59 1.38 -46.33 -1.94
C ILE A 59 2.20 -45.10 -1.60
N ARG A 60 3.13 -45.22 -0.67
CA ARG A 60 4.08 -44.15 -0.35
C ARG A 60 5.28 -44.26 -1.28
N LEU A 61 5.59 -43.19 -2.00
CA LEU A 61 6.74 -43.10 -2.92
C LEU A 61 8.03 -42.64 -2.22
N TYR A 62 8.19 -43.02 -0.95
CA TYR A 62 9.34 -42.74 -0.10
C TYR A 62 9.48 -43.86 0.93
N SER A 63 10.72 -44.04 1.46
CA SER A 63 11.03 -45.16 2.38
C SER A 63 10.39 -44.98 3.76
N GLU A 64 10.37 -46.05 4.53
CA GLU A 64 9.86 -46.07 5.90
C GLU A 64 10.77 -45.19 6.81
N GLU A 65 12.06 -45.20 6.59
CA GLU A 65 13.01 -44.38 7.32
C GLU A 65 12.72 -42.87 7.10
N VAL A 66 12.36 -42.48 5.88
CA VAL A 66 11.93 -41.09 5.58
C VAL A 66 10.64 -40.77 6.30
N PHE A 67 9.70 -41.70 6.39
CA PHE A 67 8.46 -41.51 7.13
C PHE A 67 8.69 -41.30 8.63
N GLU A 68 9.56 -42.10 9.24
CA GLU A 68 9.92 -41.99 10.66
C GLU A 68 10.62 -40.66 11.00
N GLN A 69 11.38 -40.11 10.05
CA GLN A 69 12.05 -38.80 10.19
C GLN A 69 11.11 -37.60 9.95
N LEU A 70 9.90 -37.81 9.44
CA LEU A 70 8.91 -36.73 9.30
C LEU A 70 8.48 -36.23 10.67
N ARG A 71 8.20 -34.92 10.74
CA ARG A 71 7.56 -34.35 11.93
C ARG A 71 6.22 -35.03 12.19
N GLU A 72 5.91 -35.30 13.44
CA GLU A 72 4.65 -35.97 13.81
C GLU A 72 3.42 -35.18 13.33
N TYR A 73 3.42 -33.86 13.59
CA TYR A 73 2.31 -32.97 13.22
C TYR A 73 2.77 -31.84 12.30
N ALA A 74 1.82 -31.33 11.52
CA ALA A 74 2.05 -30.13 10.69
C ALA A 74 2.29 -28.90 11.57
N GLU A 75 3.15 -28.00 11.11
CA GLU A 75 3.42 -26.73 11.80
C GLU A 75 2.12 -25.91 11.90
N PRO A 76 1.77 -25.38 13.09
CA PRO A 76 0.61 -24.53 13.29
C PRO A 76 0.58 -23.33 12.36
N GLU A 77 -0.60 -22.91 11.94
CA GLU A 77 -0.77 -21.80 10.99
C GLU A 77 -0.21 -20.48 11.52
N ILE A 78 -0.34 -20.24 12.83
CA ILE A 78 0.16 -19.04 13.50
C ILE A 78 1.67 -18.81 13.31
N LEU A 79 2.44 -19.87 13.06
CA LEU A 79 3.90 -19.80 12.84
C LEU A 79 4.27 -19.47 11.39
N ARG A 80 3.35 -19.63 10.43
CA ARG A 80 3.61 -19.51 8.99
C ARG A 80 2.77 -18.47 8.26
N SER A 81 1.75 -17.88 8.91
CA SER A 81 0.82 -16.92 8.32
C SER A 81 1.15 -15.48 8.71
N ASN A 82 0.56 -14.52 8.00
CA ASN A 82 0.58 -13.12 8.42
C ASN A 82 -0.33 -12.94 9.64
N LEU A 83 0.19 -12.31 10.68
CA LEU A 83 -0.51 -12.17 11.95
C LEU A 83 -1.37 -10.91 12.08
N ALA A 84 -1.40 -10.03 11.07
CA ALA A 84 -2.12 -8.75 11.18
C ALA A 84 -3.61 -8.93 11.54
N GLY A 85 -4.29 -9.90 10.92
CA GLY A 85 -5.69 -10.22 11.23
C GLY A 85 -5.88 -10.71 12.67
N VAL A 86 -5.01 -11.61 13.13
CA VAL A 86 -5.04 -12.12 14.51
C VAL A 86 -4.80 -10.99 15.52
N ILE A 87 -3.77 -10.16 15.28
CA ILE A 87 -3.43 -9.02 16.13
C ILE A 87 -4.59 -8.01 16.16
N LEU A 88 -5.21 -7.72 15.03
CA LEU A 88 -6.36 -6.82 14.91
C LEU A 88 -7.52 -7.31 15.81
N GLN A 89 -7.83 -8.61 15.76
CA GLN A 89 -8.87 -9.21 16.60
C GLN A 89 -8.47 -9.19 18.08
N MET A 90 -7.24 -9.56 18.42
CA MET A 90 -6.76 -9.53 19.81
C MET A 90 -6.84 -8.12 20.40
N LEU A 91 -6.45 -7.09 19.64
CA LEU A 91 -6.56 -5.69 20.07
C LEU A 91 -8.02 -5.25 20.22
N SER A 92 -8.93 -5.72 19.37
CA SER A 92 -10.35 -5.38 19.44
C SER A 92 -11.06 -6.00 20.65
N LEU A 93 -10.60 -7.18 21.08
CA LEU A 93 -11.09 -7.91 22.24
C LEU A 93 -10.33 -7.57 23.54
N ASP A 94 -9.42 -6.61 23.47
CA ASP A 94 -8.56 -6.20 24.60
C ASP A 94 -7.70 -7.33 25.17
N LEU A 95 -7.32 -8.32 24.35
CA LEU A 95 -6.49 -9.46 24.75
C LEU A 95 -5.01 -9.08 24.87
N GLY A 96 -4.28 -9.84 25.72
CA GLY A 96 -2.88 -9.58 26.05
C GLY A 96 -2.72 -8.78 27.34
N HIS A 97 -1.48 -8.63 27.84
CA HIS A 97 -1.23 -7.93 29.08
C HIS A 97 -1.51 -6.43 28.94
N SER A 98 -2.49 -5.91 29.69
CA SER A 98 -2.95 -4.51 29.66
C SER A 98 -1.85 -3.48 29.98
N ASN A 99 -0.82 -3.88 30.76
CA ASN A 99 0.28 -3.02 31.15
C ASN A 99 1.39 -2.90 30.07
N LYS A 100 1.30 -3.67 28.97
CA LYS A 100 2.25 -3.64 27.85
C LYS A 100 1.61 -2.99 26.65
N LYS A 101 2.43 -2.33 25.80
CA LYS A 101 1.97 -1.67 24.59
C LYS A 101 2.52 -2.40 23.34
N GLY A 102 1.82 -2.26 22.24
CA GLY A 102 2.27 -2.72 20.93
C GLY A 102 2.60 -4.22 20.87
N PRO A 103 3.70 -4.60 20.17
CA PRO A 103 4.09 -5.99 19.98
C PRO A 103 4.28 -6.77 21.28
N ASP A 104 4.79 -6.12 22.33
CA ASP A 104 5.06 -6.77 23.62
C ASP A 104 3.79 -7.22 24.34
N ARG A 105 2.67 -6.53 24.08
CA ARG A 105 1.36 -6.93 24.57
C ARG A 105 0.92 -8.28 24.02
N ILE A 106 1.16 -8.51 22.74
CA ILE A 106 0.76 -9.74 22.04
C ILE A 106 1.74 -10.88 22.32
N THR A 107 3.05 -10.62 22.28
CA THR A 107 4.06 -11.66 22.55
C THR A 107 4.00 -12.20 23.96
N SER A 108 3.46 -11.45 24.91
CA SER A 108 3.27 -11.91 26.30
C SER A 108 1.97 -12.68 26.53
N PHE A 109 1.11 -12.82 25.53
CA PHE A 109 -0.10 -13.67 25.60
C PHE A 109 0.32 -15.16 25.67
N PRO A 110 -0.30 -16.01 26.52
CA PRO A 110 0.08 -17.40 26.70
C PRO A 110 -0.40 -18.29 25.53
N PHE A 111 0.22 -18.12 24.38
CA PHE A 111 -0.05 -18.98 23.22
C PHE A 111 0.46 -20.40 23.48
N MET A 112 -0.28 -21.41 23.04
CA MET A 112 0.18 -22.80 23.02
C MET A 112 1.49 -22.95 22.23
N ASN A 113 1.55 -22.31 21.06
CA ASN A 113 2.74 -22.20 20.21
C ASN A 113 2.97 -20.72 19.93
N PRO A 114 3.85 -20.04 20.68
CA PRO A 114 4.04 -18.61 20.54
C PRO A 114 4.63 -18.26 19.17
N PRO A 115 4.03 -17.26 18.47
CA PRO A 115 4.54 -16.82 17.18
C PRO A 115 5.88 -16.09 17.36
N PRO A 116 6.77 -16.12 16.35
CA PRO A 116 8.02 -15.38 16.37
C PRO A 116 7.74 -13.87 16.58
N ALA A 117 8.52 -13.21 17.45
CA ALA A 117 8.38 -11.77 17.71
C ALA A 117 8.53 -10.92 16.44
N SER A 118 9.29 -11.40 15.45
CA SER A 118 9.41 -10.75 14.14
C SER A 118 8.08 -10.76 13.36
N ALA A 119 7.31 -11.85 13.41
CA ALA A 119 6.02 -11.97 12.75
C ALA A 119 4.99 -11.05 13.42
N VAL A 120 5.01 -10.95 14.77
CA VAL A 120 4.16 -10.01 15.51
C VAL A 120 4.48 -8.56 15.12
N ARG A 121 5.77 -8.17 15.11
CA ARG A 121 6.18 -6.81 14.69
C ARG A 121 5.74 -6.48 13.26
N GLU A 122 5.88 -7.42 12.33
CA GLU A 122 5.42 -7.21 10.95
C GLU A 122 3.89 -7.09 10.85
N GLY A 123 3.14 -7.83 11.67
CA GLY A 123 1.69 -7.68 11.76
C GLY A 123 1.29 -6.29 12.25
N PHE A 124 1.92 -5.77 13.32
CA PHE A 124 1.71 -4.39 13.78
C PHE A 124 2.08 -3.36 12.71
N LYS A 125 3.21 -3.56 12.01
CA LYS A 125 3.64 -2.67 10.95
C LYS A 125 2.63 -2.64 9.78
N LEU A 126 2.04 -3.78 9.42
CA LEU A 126 0.98 -3.81 8.41
C LEU A 126 -0.26 -3.06 8.90
N LEU A 127 -0.70 -3.25 10.15
CA LEU A 127 -1.84 -2.51 10.71
C LEU A 127 -1.59 -1.01 10.76
N ASP A 128 -0.37 -0.58 11.08
CA ASP A 128 0.02 0.84 11.04
C ASP A 128 0.01 1.40 9.61
N GLU A 129 0.49 0.62 8.64
CA GLU A 129 0.44 0.97 7.22
C GLU A 129 -1.00 1.09 6.68
N LEU A 130 -1.92 0.25 7.16
CA LEU A 130 -3.34 0.35 6.84
C LEU A 130 -4.04 1.51 7.56
N GLY A 131 -3.31 2.25 8.40
CA GLY A 131 -3.84 3.35 9.18
C GLY A 131 -4.75 2.92 10.34
N ALA A 132 -4.64 1.66 10.80
CA ALA A 132 -5.50 1.08 11.83
C ALA A 132 -5.12 1.47 13.27
N LEU A 133 -3.89 1.97 13.47
CA LEU A 133 -3.30 2.23 14.77
C LEU A 133 -3.08 3.73 15.03
N ASP A 134 -3.20 4.12 16.29
CA ASP A 134 -2.77 5.43 16.78
C ASP A 134 -1.28 5.44 17.18
N SER A 135 -0.79 6.56 17.72
CA SER A 135 0.59 6.72 18.20
C SER A 135 0.94 5.78 19.36
N ASP A 136 -0.03 5.34 20.13
CA ASP A 136 0.12 4.40 21.24
C ASP A 136 -0.04 2.94 20.82
N GLN A 137 -0.13 2.66 19.51
CA GLN A 137 -0.35 1.34 18.92
C GLN A 137 -1.66 0.67 19.37
N ARG A 138 -2.68 1.48 19.65
CA ARG A 138 -4.06 1.05 19.92
C ARG A 138 -4.91 1.25 18.67
N LEU A 139 -6.05 0.55 18.60
CA LEU A 139 -6.98 0.72 17.49
C LEU A 139 -7.61 2.11 17.50
N ASN A 140 -7.40 2.84 16.43
CA ASN A 140 -8.10 4.08 16.14
C ASN A 140 -9.53 3.81 15.58
N PRO A 141 -10.34 4.82 15.22
CA PRO A 141 -11.67 4.58 14.65
C PRO A 141 -11.68 3.68 13.41
N LEU A 142 -10.74 3.84 12.51
CA LEU A 142 -10.59 3.00 11.31
C LEU A 142 -10.23 1.56 11.70
N GLY A 143 -9.28 1.37 12.63
CA GLY A 143 -8.90 0.06 13.13
C GLY A 143 -10.08 -0.69 13.77
N ARG A 144 -10.94 0.01 14.51
CA ARG A 144 -12.17 -0.59 15.07
C ARG A 144 -13.18 -0.98 13.99
N GLN A 145 -13.27 -0.23 12.88
CA GLN A 145 -14.09 -0.62 11.74
C GLN A 145 -13.53 -1.85 11.03
N LEU A 146 -12.22 -1.90 10.80
CA LEU A 146 -11.54 -3.06 10.23
C LEU A 146 -11.76 -4.33 11.07
N ALA A 147 -11.67 -4.22 12.41
CA ALA A 147 -11.85 -5.34 13.32
C ALA A 147 -13.28 -5.94 13.31
N ARG A 148 -14.28 -5.16 12.93
CA ARG A 148 -15.67 -5.65 12.80
C ARG A 148 -15.88 -6.51 11.56
N LEU A 149 -14.95 -6.48 10.62
CA LEU A 149 -15.01 -7.25 9.38
C LEU A 149 -14.16 -8.52 9.53
N PRO A 150 -14.76 -9.73 9.62
CA PRO A 150 -14.03 -10.99 9.82
C PRO A 150 -13.36 -11.46 8.51
N ILE A 151 -12.56 -10.58 7.93
CA ILE A 151 -11.83 -10.78 6.67
C ILE A 151 -10.40 -10.25 6.83
N GLU A 152 -9.55 -10.52 5.85
CA GLU A 152 -8.18 -9.99 5.87
C GLU A 152 -8.17 -8.46 5.98
N PRO A 153 -7.33 -7.87 6.85
CA PRO A 153 -7.29 -6.42 7.09
C PRO A 153 -7.05 -5.59 5.82
N GLN A 154 -6.26 -6.10 4.87
CA GLN A 154 -6.01 -5.44 3.59
C GLN A 154 -7.28 -5.38 2.74
N ILE A 155 -8.02 -6.49 2.64
CA ILE A 155 -9.31 -6.54 1.94
C ILE A 155 -10.34 -5.62 2.62
N ALA A 156 -10.42 -5.68 3.96
CA ALA A 156 -11.29 -4.79 4.72
C ALA A 156 -10.98 -3.31 4.44
N ARG A 157 -9.69 -2.94 4.37
CA ARG A 157 -9.26 -1.56 4.07
C ARG A 157 -9.68 -1.12 2.67
N MET A 158 -9.53 -2.00 1.66
CA MET A 158 -10.00 -1.73 0.29
C MET A 158 -11.50 -1.45 0.25
N LEU A 159 -12.31 -2.26 0.95
CA LEU A 159 -13.76 -2.12 0.97
C LEU A 159 -14.22 -0.85 1.70
N LEU A 160 -13.54 -0.45 2.77
CA LEU A 160 -13.83 0.80 3.48
C LEU A 160 -13.47 2.03 2.62
N GLU A 161 -12.32 2.02 1.92
CA GLU A 161 -11.98 3.11 0.99
C GLU A 161 -12.95 3.15 -0.20
N ALA A 162 -13.41 1.98 -0.68
CA ALA A 162 -14.37 1.91 -1.78
C ALA A 162 -15.74 2.52 -1.45
N LEU A 163 -16.11 2.59 -0.17
CA LEU A 163 -17.29 3.33 0.28
C LEU A 163 -17.12 4.85 0.08
N GLU A 164 -15.95 5.37 0.45
CA GLU A 164 -15.62 6.79 0.29
C GLU A 164 -15.46 7.20 -1.19
N GLU A 165 -14.83 6.31 -1.99
CA GLU A 165 -14.61 6.52 -3.42
C GLU A 165 -15.86 6.17 -4.29
N GLN A 166 -16.97 5.73 -3.68
CA GLN A 166 -18.19 5.29 -4.38
C GLN A 166 -17.92 4.20 -5.44
N ALA A 167 -17.08 3.23 -5.11
CA ALA A 167 -16.64 2.14 -5.97
C ALA A 167 -16.89 0.74 -5.35
N LEU A 168 -17.76 0.65 -4.32
CA LEU A 168 -17.92 -0.58 -3.55
C LEU A 168 -18.40 -1.75 -4.41
N ARG A 169 -19.26 -1.52 -5.42
CA ARG A 169 -19.78 -2.56 -6.31
C ARG A 169 -18.63 -3.31 -7.02
N GLU A 170 -17.75 -2.54 -7.65
CA GLU A 170 -16.63 -3.07 -8.43
C GLU A 170 -15.55 -3.66 -7.53
N VAL A 171 -15.19 -2.95 -6.46
CA VAL A 171 -14.13 -3.38 -5.55
C VAL A 171 -14.52 -4.62 -4.76
N LEU A 172 -15.80 -4.79 -4.42
CA LEU A 172 -16.30 -6.00 -3.76
C LEU A 172 -16.12 -7.25 -4.64
N VAL A 173 -16.40 -7.12 -5.94
CA VAL A 173 -16.16 -8.18 -6.93
C VAL A 173 -14.67 -8.48 -7.04
N ILE A 174 -13.84 -7.44 -7.18
CA ILE A 174 -12.39 -7.59 -7.31
C ILE A 174 -11.79 -8.22 -6.04
N ALA A 175 -12.16 -7.76 -4.87
CA ALA A 175 -11.70 -8.28 -3.58
C ALA A 175 -12.01 -9.79 -3.43
N ALA A 176 -13.23 -10.19 -3.79
CA ALA A 176 -13.59 -11.63 -3.84
C ALA A 176 -12.75 -12.39 -4.87
N GLY A 177 -12.48 -11.80 -6.04
CA GLY A 177 -11.64 -12.41 -7.09
C GLY A 177 -10.16 -12.48 -6.74
N LEU A 178 -9.67 -11.60 -5.85
CA LEU A 178 -8.32 -11.69 -5.32
C LEU A 178 -8.14 -12.85 -4.33
N SER A 179 -9.21 -13.29 -3.70
CA SER A 179 -9.19 -14.36 -2.69
C SER A 179 -9.21 -15.77 -3.31
N ILE A 180 -9.39 -15.88 -4.62
CA ILE A 180 -9.40 -17.16 -5.33
C ILE A 180 -8.19 -17.31 -6.27
N GLN A 181 -7.96 -18.55 -6.68
CA GLN A 181 -7.04 -18.81 -7.78
C GLN A 181 -7.63 -18.28 -9.10
N ASP A 182 -6.77 -17.73 -9.98
CA ASP A 182 -7.18 -17.20 -11.29
C ASP A 182 -8.15 -18.15 -12.00
N PRO A 183 -9.36 -17.69 -12.38
CA PRO A 183 -10.35 -18.56 -13.00
C PRO A 183 -10.01 -18.97 -14.43
N ARG A 184 -9.03 -18.35 -15.07
CA ARG A 184 -8.58 -18.68 -16.44
C ARG A 184 -7.77 -19.97 -16.45
N GLU A 185 -8.07 -20.84 -17.39
CA GLU A 185 -7.37 -22.12 -17.60
C GLU A 185 -6.58 -22.06 -18.92
N PHE A 186 -5.38 -22.65 -18.90
CA PHE A 186 -4.49 -22.73 -20.08
C PHE A 186 -4.08 -24.19 -20.29
N PRO A 187 -4.95 -25.04 -20.87
CA PRO A 187 -4.60 -26.43 -21.17
C PRO A 187 -3.38 -26.47 -22.11
N LEU A 188 -2.49 -27.42 -21.89
CA LEU A 188 -1.23 -27.52 -22.65
C LEU A 188 -1.49 -27.63 -24.16
N ASP A 189 -2.48 -28.42 -24.55
CA ASP A 189 -2.81 -28.73 -25.95
C ASP A 189 -3.58 -27.61 -26.66
N GLU A 190 -4.22 -26.68 -25.91
CA GLU A 190 -5.08 -25.62 -26.46
C GLU A 190 -4.68 -24.21 -25.98
N LYS A 191 -3.44 -24.03 -25.57
CA LYS A 191 -2.96 -22.79 -24.92
C LYS A 191 -3.19 -21.53 -25.76
N GLU A 192 -2.99 -21.59 -27.08
CA GLU A 192 -3.18 -20.42 -27.96
C GLU A 192 -4.67 -20.09 -28.15
N LYS A 193 -5.55 -21.12 -28.26
CA LYS A 193 -6.99 -20.91 -28.30
C LYS A 193 -7.49 -20.26 -27.01
N ALA A 194 -7.02 -20.75 -25.84
CA ALA A 194 -7.35 -20.18 -24.55
C ALA A 194 -6.93 -18.72 -24.46
N ARG A 195 -5.71 -18.39 -24.89
CA ARG A 195 -5.22 -17.00 -24.95
C ARG A 195 -6.09 -16.11 -25.86
N GLN A 196 -6.48 -16.63 -27.01
CA GLN A 196 -7.34 -15.89 -27.94
C GLN A 196 -8.72 -15.61 -27.35
N MET A 197 -9.34 -16.61 -26.71
CA MET A 197 -10.63 -16.45 -26.02
C MET A 197 -10.54 -15.47 -24.85
N HIS A 198 -9.48 -15.52 -24.07
CA HIS A 198 -9.29 -14.62 -22.93
C HIS A 198 -9.05 -13.17 -23.32
N ARG A 199 -8.63 -12.89 -24.58
CA ARG A 199 -8.43 -11.49 -25.06
C ARG A 199 -9.70 -10.65 -24.93
N SER A 200 -10.89 -11.23 -25.03
CA SER A 200 -12.17 -10.55 -24.88
C SER A 200 -12.41 -9.99 -23.47
N PHE A 201 -11.73 -10.53 -22.47
CA PHE A 201 -11.84 -10.08 -21.09
C PHE A 201 -10.75 -9.09 -20.68
N VAL A 202 -9.65 -9.03 -21.45
CA VAL A 202 -8.45 -8.27 -21.07
C VAL A 202 -8.72 -6.78 -21.09
N HIS A 203 -8.47 -6.12 -19.95
CA HIS A 203 -8.35 -4.67 -19.87
C HIS A 203 -6.87 -4.29 -20.05
N PRO A 204 -6.54 -3.33 -20.94
CA PRO A 204 -5.14 -3.04 -21.31
C PRO A 204 -4.29 -2.52 -20.14
N ASP A 205 -4.89 -1.80 -19.19
CA ASP A 205 -4.19 -1.09 -18.14
C ASP A 205 -4.41 -1.69 -16.74
N SER A 206 -5.19 -2.79 -16.62
CA SER A 206 -5.50 -3.37 -15.31
C SER A 206 -5.93 -4.83 -15.38
N ASP A 207 -5.17 -5.69 -14.69
CA ASP A 207 -5.59 -7.07 -14.44
C ASP A 207 -6.77 -7.14 -13.47
N PHE A 208 -6.99 -6.11 -12.63
CA PHE A 208 -8.16 -6.03 -11.74
C PHE A 208 -9.45 -5.83 -12.53
N LEU A 209 -9.42 -4.94 -13.52
CA LEU A 209 -10.56 -4.75 -14.42
C LEU A 209 -10.75 -5.94 -15.36
N THR A 210 -9.70 -6.67 -15.69
CA THR A 210 -9.81 -7.96 -16.38
C THR A 210 -10.62 -8.96 -15.55
N LEU A 211 -10.41 -9.01 -14.22
CA LEU A 211 -11.25 -9.84 -13.33
C LEU A 211 -12.70 -9.36 -13.35
N LEU A 212 -12.94 -8.06 -13.27
CA LEU A 212 -14.29 -7.49 -13.34
C LEU A 212 -15.00 -7.87 -14.64
N ASN A 213 -14.34 -7.75 -15.79
CA ASN A 213 -14.88 -8.14 -17.09
C ASN A 213 -15.24 -9.64 -17.15
N ILE A 214 -14.42 -10.51 -16.53
CA ILE A 214 -14.74 -11.95 -16.43
C ILE A 214 -15.99 -12.18 -15.57
N TRP A 215 -16.10 -11.46 -14.45
CA TRP A 215 -17.23 -11.54 -13.55
C TRP A 215 -18.53 -11.08 -14.21
N ASP A 216 -18.51 -9.92 -14.86
CA ASP A 216 -19.69 -9.35 -15.52
C ASP A 216 -20.20 -10.30 -16.61
N ARG A 217 -19.30 -10.81 -17.46
CA ARG A 217 -19.64 -11.78 -18.49
C ARG A 217 -20.20 -13.10 -17.93
N TYR A 218 -19.59 -13.60 -16.84
CA TYR A 218 -20.09 -14.80 -16.15
C TYR A 218 -21.47 -14.57 -15.54
N HIS A 219 -21.72 -13.37 -15.00
CA HIS A 219 -23.00 -13.02 -14.36
C HIS A 219 -24.12 -12.89 -15.38
N ASP A 220 -23.87 -12.17 -16.47
CA ASP A 220 -24.82 -12.01 -17.58
C ASP A 220 -25.26 -13.39 -18.13
N GLU A 221 -24.30 -14.27 -18.35
CA GLU A 221 -24.60 -15.64 -18.82
C GLU A 221 -25.34 -16.48 -17.76
N TRP A 222 -25.04 -16.28 -16.47
CA TRP A 222 -25.76 -16.96 -15.40
C TRP A 222 -27.23 -16.54 -15.36
N GLU A 223 -27.53 -15.26 -15.49
CA GLU A 223 -28.89 -14.75 -15.51
C GLU A 223 -29.68 -15.27 -16.74
N SER A 224 -29.01 -15.39 -17.87
CA SER A 224 -29.59 -15.94 -19.10
C SER A 224 -29.82 -17.45 -19.06
N LEU A 225 -28.82 -18.21 -18.61
CA LEU A 225 -28.81 -19.67 -18.73
C LEU A 225 -29.47 -20.39 -17.54
N ARG A 226 -29.39 -19.81 -16.33
CA ARG A 226 -30.00 -20.28 -15.06
C ARG A 226 -29.77 -21.73 -14.66
N THR A 227 -28.91 -22.48 -15.35
CA THR A 227 -28.62 -23.90 -15.06
C THR A 227 -27.13 -24.18 -14.99
N GLU A 228 -26.71 -24.96 -13.98
CA GLU A 228 -25.30 -25.30 -13.81
C GLU A 228 -24.67 -26.00 -15.02
N ASN A 229 -25.44 -26.92 -15.67
CA ASN A 229 -24.92 -27.65 -16.81
C ASN A 229 -24.61 -26.74 -18.01
N LYS A 230 -25.44 -25.74 -18.27
CA LYS A 230 -25.19 -24.76 -19.33
C LYS A 230 -23.99 -23.89 -18.96
N MET A 231 -23.89 -23.46 -17.71
CA MET A 231 -22.74 -22.69 -17.21
C MET A 231 -21.43 -23.50 -17.29
N ARG A 232 -21.43 -24.80 -17.02
CA ARG A 232 -20.24 -25.64 -17.22
C ARG A 232 -19.80 -25.68 -18.68
N LYS A 233 -20.78 -25.74 -19.64
CA LYS A 233 -20.51 -25.69 -21.07
C LYS A 233 -19.93 -24.31 -21.46
N PHE A 234 -20.53 -23.21 -20.97
CA PHE A 234 -20.02 -21.86 -21.17
C PHE A 234 -18.57 -21.71 -20.66
N CYS A 235 -18.30 -22.12 -19.43
CA CYS A 235 -16.95 -22.05 -18.85
C CYS A 235 -15.94 -22.87 -19.67
N LYS A 236 -16.30 -24.08 -20.07
CA LYS A 236 -15.43 -24.93 -20.93
C LYS A 236 -15.13 -24.26 -22.27
N LYS A 237 -16.13 -23.65 -22.91
CA LYS A 237 -15.98 -22.95 -24.19
C LYS A 237 -15.01 -21.76 -24.06
N HIS A 238 -15.01 -21.05 -22.92
CA HIS A 238 -14.20 -19.86 -22.69
C HIS A 238 -12.91 -20.15 -21.90
N PHE A 239 -12.56 -21.42 -21.69
CA PHE A 239 -11.39 -21.82 -20.91
C PHE A 239 -11.38 -21.21 -19.50
N LEU A 240 -12.54 -21.19 -18.85
CA LEU A 240 -12.73 -20.75 -17.48
C LEU A 240 -13.04 -21.90 -16.55
N SER A 241 -12.52 -21.88 -15.34
CA SER A 241 -12.81 -22.88 -14.31
C SER A 241 -14.17 -22.62 -13.65
N PHE A 242 -15.16 -23.46 -13.94
CA PHE A 242 -16.48 -23.36 -13.30
C PHE A 242 -16.40 -23.43 -11.77
N VAL A 243 -15.50 -24.28 -11.25
CA VAL A 243 -15.33 -24.45 -9.80
C VAL A 243 -14.83 -23.16 -9.15
N ARG A 244 -13.80 -22.51 -9.74
CA ARG A 244 -13.26 -21.25 -9.23
C ARG A 244 -14.24 -20.10 -9.35
N LEU A 245 -15.02 -20.04 -10.44
CA LEU A 245 -16.07 -19.02 -10.60
C LEU A 245 -17.22 -19.20 -9.59
N ARG A 246 -17.55 -20.44 -9.25
CA ARG A 246 -18.51 -20.71 -8.17
C ARG A 246 -17.95 -20.29 -6.81
N GLU A 247 -16.71 -20.63 -6.51
CA GLU A 247 -16.00 -20.18 -5.31
C GLU A 247 -15.98 -18.65 -5.21
N TRP A 248 -15.67 -17.97 -6.32
CA TRP A 248 -15.71 -16.51 -6.39
C TRP A 248 -17.07 -15.94 -6.00
N ARG A 249 -18.13 -16.47 -6.57
CA ARG A 249 -19.51 -16.07 -6.24
C ARG A 249 -19.84 -16.31 -4.77
N ASP A 250 -19.39 -17.42 -4.22
CA ASP A 250 -19.64 -17.75 -2.82
C ASP A 250 -18.89 -16.78 -1.87
N ILE A 251 -17.63 -16.42 -2.16
CA ILE A 251 -16.88 -15.39 -1.42
C ILE A 251 -17.54 -14.02 -1.58
N TYR A 252 -17.94 -13.64 -2.79
CA TYR A 252 -18.67 -12.38 -3.02
C TYR A 252 -19.92 -12.28 -2.14
N ARG A 253 -20.70 -13.38 -2.05
CA ARG A 253 -21.88 -13.42 -1.17
C ARG A 253 -21.52 -13.30 0.31
N GLN A 254 -20.46 -13.98 0.74
CA GLN A 254 -19.97 -13.88 2.12
C GLN A 254 -19.57 -12.45 2.45
N LEU A 255 -18.75 -11.80 1.62
CA LEU A 255 -18.35 -10.40 1.80
C LEU A 255 -19.57 -9.46 1.82
N THR A 256 -20.54 -9.68 0.94
CA THR A 256 -21.80 -8.90 0.89
C THR A 256 -22.58 -9.06 2.20
N THR A 257 -22.67 -10.29 2.74
CA THR A 257 -23.35 -10.56 4.01
C THR A 257 -22.65 -9.87 5.17
N VAL A 258 -21.33 -9.97 5.25
CA VAL A 258 -20.51 -9.28 6.27
C VAL A 258 -20.72 -7.77 6.25
N LEU A 259 -20.68 -7.16 5.07
CA LEU A 259 -20.91 -5.72 4.93
C LEU A 259 -22.35 -5.31 5.29
N LYS A 260 -23.34 -6.16 4.97
CA LYS A 260 -24.73 -5.94 5.34
C LYS A 260 -24.94 -5.99 6.85
N GLU A 261 -24.37 -6.98 7.52
CA GLU A 261 -24.41 -7.14 8.98
C GLU A 261 -23.70 -5.96 9.68
N ALA A 262 -22.58 -5.50 9.13
CA ALA A 262 -21.86 -4.32 9.60
C ALA A 262 -22.57 -2.98 9.28
N ARG A 263 -23.69 -3.00 8.55
CA ARG A 263 -24.42 -1.81 8.05
C ARG A 263 -23.58 -0.92 7.12
N LEU A 264 -22.63 -1.51 6.41
CA LEU A 264 -21.70 -0.83 5.49
C LEU A 264 -22.02 -1.12 4.02
N LEU A 265 -23.00 -1.95 3.70
CA LEU A 265 -23.35 -2.27 2.32
C LEU A 265 -24.09 -1.10 1.64
N LYS A 266 -23.33 -0.23 0.98
CA LYS A 266 -23.83 0.89 0.19
C LYS A 266 -23.23 0.81 -1.21
N LEU A 267 -23.87 0.07 -2.11
CA LEU A 267 -23.42 -0.05 -3.48
C LEU A 267 -23.64 1.25 -4.25
N ASN A 268 -22.65 1.65 -5.04
CA ASN A 268 -22.76 2.78 -5.97
C ASN A 268 -23.79 2.47 -7.07
N GLN A 269 -24.55 3.49 -7.47
CA GLN A 269 -25.57 3.35 -8.53
C GLN A 269 -24.95 3.42 -9.93
N ASN A 270 -23.98 4.32 -10.12
CA ASN A 270 -23.24 4.46 -11.37
C ASN A 270 -21.96 3.64 -11.34
N PRO A 271 -21.46 3.14 -12.50
CA PRO A 271 -20.15 2.53 -12.59
C PRO A 271 -19.06 3.46 -12.08
N ALA A 272 -18.18 2.93 -11.24
CA ALA A 272 -17.04 3.70 -10.73
C ALA A 272 -15.98 3.90 -11.82
N ASP A 273 -15.27 5.03 -11.76
CA ASP A 273 -14.17 5.30 -12.68
C ASP A 273 -12.92 4.48 -12.34
N TYR A 274 -11.96 4.47 -13.27
CA TYR A 274 -10.68 3.78 -13.12
C TYR A 274 -9.97 4.21 -11.83
N GLY A 275 -9.91 5.51 -11.57
CA GLY A 275 -9.21 6.08 -10.43
C GLY A 275 -9.83 5.66 -9.10
N ALA A 276 -11.15 5.74 -8.97
CA ALA A 276 -11.88 5.36 -7.76
C ALA A 276 -11.67 3.88 -7.40
N ILE A 277 -11.75 2.98 -8.40
CA ILE A 277 -11.50 1.54 -8.21
C ILE A 277 -10.06 1.31 -7.75
N HIS A 278 -9.07 1.90 -8.45
CA HIS A 278 -7.67 1.61 -8.16
C HIS A 278 -7.17 2.32 -6.90
N ARG A 279 -7.65 3.51 -6.55
CA ARG A 279 -7.37 4.14 -5.25
C ARG A 279 -7.90 3.30 -4.09
N SER A 280 -9.09 2.73 -4.25
CA SER A 280 -9.66 1.82 -3.25
C SER A 280 -8.78 0.58 -3.05
N ILE A 281 -8.36 -0.10 -4.13
CA ILE A 281 -7.49 -1.27 -4.07
C ILE A 281 -6.12 -0.90 -3.49
N LEU A 282 -5.55 0.23 -3.92
CA LEU A 282 -4.26 0.74 -3.48
C LEU A 282 -4.22 0.98 -1.97
N SER A 283 -5.33 1.44 -1.36
CA SER A 283 -5.41 1.70 0.09
C SER A 283 -5.08 0.47 0.95
N GLY A 284 -5.37 -0.72 0.45
CA GLY A 284 -5.04 -2.00 1.11
C GLY A 284 -3.68 -2.57 0.72
N LEU A 285 -3.03 -2.05 -0.34
CA LEU A 285 -1.83 -2.63 -0.96
C LEU A 285 -0.72 -1.59 -1.19
N LEU A 286 -0.65 -0.54 -0.39
CA LEU A 286 0.34 0.53 -0.54
C LEU A 286 1.79 0.04 -0.60
N ASN A 287 2.11 -1.06 0.08
CA ASN A 287 3.44 -1.66 0.07
C ASN A 287 3.75 -2.49 -1.20
N CYS A 288 2.77 -2.62 -2.09
CA CYS A 288 2.88 -3.40 -3.34
C CYS A 288 3.02 -2.51 -4.59
N ILE A 289 3.32 -1.23 -4.39
CA ILE A 289 3.62 -0.30 -5.48
C ILE A 289 5.04 -0.52 -6.01
N ALA A 290 5.22 -0.20 -7.29
CA ALA A 290 6.55 -0.21 -7.88
C ALA A 290 6.69 0.86 -8.98
N GLN A 291 7.88 1.44 -9.06
CA GLN A 291 8.29 2.46 -10.03
C GLN A 291 9.13 1.83 -11.13
N LYS A 292 8.87 2.17 -12.37
CA LYS A 292 9.59 1.65 -13.54
C LYS A 292 11.06 2.06 -13.51
N ILE A 293 11.93 1.08 -13.75
CA ILE A 293 13.36 1.29 -14.02
C ILE A 293 13.58 1.19 -15.54
N GLU A 294 13.24 0.04 -16.10
CA GLU A 294 13.38 -0.24 -17.54
C GLU A 294 12.28 -1.21 -17.98
N LYS A 295 11.88 -1.17 -19.25
CA LYS A 295 10.91 -2.10 -19.88
C LYS A 295 9.90 -2.75 -18.89
N SER A 296 10.16 -4.00 -18.47
CA SER A 296 9.33 -4.77 -17.53
C SER A 296 9.92 -4.87 -16.11
N GLN A 297 11.02 -4.13 -15.83
CA GLN A 297 11.70 -4.11 -14.53
C GLN A 297 11.30 -2.88 -13.74
N TYR A 298 10.96 -3.11 -12.48
CA TYR A 298 10.45 -2.11 -11.56
C TYR A 298 11.21 -2.15 -10.23
N ARG A 299 11.29 -1.00 -9.59
CA ARG A 299 11.74 -0.88 -8.20
C ARG A 299 10.51 -0.84 -7.31
N GLY A 300 10.34 -1.85 -6.49
CA GLY A 300 9.26 -1.94 -5.51
C GLY A 300 9.62 -1.33 -4.16
N ALA A 301 8.66 -1.34 -3.24
CA ALA A 301 8.84 -0.90 -1.86
C ALA A 301 10.07 -1.55 -1.20
N GLY A 302 10.89 -0.74 -0.52
CA GLY A 302 12.13 -1.20 0.11
C GLY A 302 13.27 -1.53 -0.87
N GLY A 303 13.21 -1.01 -2.11
CA GLY A 303 14.27 -1.15 -3.12
C GLY A 303 14.32 -2.51 -3.82
N LYS A 304 13.30 -3.36 -3.67
CA LYS A 304 13.25 -4.68 -4.31
C LYS A 304 13.13 -4.56 -5.82
N GLU A 305 13.84 -5.39 -6.55
CA GLU A 305 13.58 -5.57 -7.99
C GLU A 305 12.36 -6.44 -8.22
N VAL A 306 11.42 -5.94 -9.01
CA VAL A 306 10.15 -6.60 -9.32
C VAL A 306 9.97 -6.62 -10.84
N TYR A 307 9.53 -7.76 -11.36
CA TYR A 307 9.25 -7.95 -12.79
C TYR A 307 7.77 -8.21 -13.00
N ILE A 308 7.17 -7.60 -14.03
CA ILE A 308 5.79 -7.93 -14.38
C ILE A 308 5.74 -9.35 -14.91
N PHE A 309 4.80 -10.14 -14.36
CA PHE A 309 4.59 -11.52 -14.84
C PHE A 309 4.18 -11.53 -16.33
N PRO A 310 4.79 -12.38 -17.18
CA PRO A 310 4.52 -12.39 -18.62
C PRO A 310 3.07 -12.66 -19.03
N GLY A 311 2.26 -13.22 -18.11
CA GLY A 311 0.83 -13.46 -18.32
C GLY A 311 -0.09 -12.29 -17.97
N SER A 312 0.46 -11.19 -17.44
CA SER A 312 -0.30 -9.95 -17.21
C SER A 312 -0.56 -9.21 -18.51
N ALA A 313 -1.69 -8.52 -18.59
CA ALA A 313 -2.01 -7.62 -19.71
C ALA A 313 -0.96 -6.51 -19.86
N LEU A 314 -0.36 -6.08 -18.76
CA LEU A 314 0.60 -5.00 -18.70
C LEU A 314 2.03 -5.39 -19.09
N ALA A 315 2.32 -6.67 -19.34
CA ALA A 315 3.68 -7.11 -19.65
C ALA A 315 4.34 -6.38 -20.83
N LYS A 316 3.52 -5.89 -21.79
CA LYS A 316 3.98 -5.16 -22.98
C LYS A 316 3.72 -3.63 -22.93
N ARG A 317 2.78 -3.18 -22.07
CA ARG A 317 2.30 -1.79 -22.02
C ARG A 317 2.13 -1.32 -20.60
N SER A 318 3.19 -1.32 -19.83
CA SER A 318 3.13 -0.85 -18.44
C SER A 318 3.54 0.61 -18.31
N GLY A 319 2.85 1.34 -17.44
CA GLY A 319 3.13 2.72 -17.08
C GLY A 319 4.37 2.86 -16.19
N ASN A 320 4.64 4.09 -15.75
CA ASN A 320 5.76 4.40 -14.87
C ASN A 320 5.54 3.88 -13.43
N TRP A 321 4.31 3.80 -13.01
CA TRP A 321 3.92 3.32 -11.69
C TRP A 321 2.91 2.19 -11.83
N ILE A 322 3.11 1.15 -11.06
CA ILE A 322 2.23 -0.01 -11.01
C ILE A 322 1.88 -0.37 -9.56
N LEU A 323 0.68 -0.94 -9.43
CA LEU A 323 0.23 -1.65 -8.24
C LEU A 323 0.14 -3.14 -8.56
N ALA A 324 0.63 -4.01 -7.70
CA ALA A 324 0.52 -5.46 -7.81
C ALA A 324 -0.26 -6.04 -6.63
N ALA A 325 -1.22 -6.94 -6.87
CA ALA A 325 -1.89 -7.63 -5.77
C ALA A 325 -1.02 -8.71 -5.14
N GLU A 326 -0.16 -9.33 -5.93
CA GLU A 326 0.66 -10.46 -5.51
C GLU A 326 2.12 -10.26 -5.97
N GLN A 327 3.04 -10.57 -5.07
CA GLN A 327 4.46 -10.68 -5.39
C GLN A 327 4.91 -12.11 -5.12
N VAL A 328 5.34 -12.81 -6.15
CA VAL A 328 5.72 -14.23 -6.09
C VAL A 328 7.19 -14.38 -6.46
N GLU A 329 7.98 -14.91 -5.55
CA GLU A 329 9.40 -15.22 -5.78
C GLU A 329 9.53 -16.63 -6.38
N THR A 330 10.06 -16.70 -7.61
CA THR A 330 10.46 -17.94 -8.27
C THR A 330 11.94 -17.83 -8.64
N SER A 331 12.31 -17.77 -9.91
CA SER A 331 13.67 -17.37 -10.35
C SER A 331 13.92 -15.86 -10.14
N ARG A 332 12.86 -15.07 -10.16
CA ARG A 332 12.82 -13.62 -9.91
C ARG A 332 11.56 -13.29 -9.11
N LEU A 333 11.48 -12.06 -8.61
CA LEU A 333 10.27 -11.57 -7.96
C LEU A 333 9.31 -11.04 -9.03
N PHE A 334 8.20 -11.75 -9.22
CA PHE A 334 7.17 -11.39 -10.20
C PHE A 334 5.98 -10.70 -9.53
N ALA A 335 5.56 -9.58 -10.12
CA ALA A 335 4.28 -8.92 -9.84
C ALA A 335 3.17 -9.58 -10.65
N ARG A 336 2.11 -10.00 -9.98
CA ARG A 336 0.90 -10.59 -10.59
C ARG A 336 -0.31 -9.75 -10.24
N LYS A 337 -1.34 -9.81 -11.11
CA LYS A 337 -2.55 -8.99 -10.99
C LYS A 337 -2.18 -7.52 -10.84
N VAL A 338 -1.67 -6.95 -11.92
CA VAL A 338 -1.03 -5.63 -11.97
C VAL A 338 -1.98 -4.61 -12.57
N ALA A 339 -1.92 -3.37 -12.09
CA ALA A 339 -2.56 -2.21 -12.72
C ALA A 339 -1.62 -1.02 -12.80
N ASN A 340 -1.80 -0.17 -13.81
CA ASN A 340 -1.20 1.15 -13.85
C ASN A 340 -1.85 2.04 -12.81
N ILE A 341 -1.05 2.88 -12.14
CA ILE A 341 -1.52 3.86 -11.16
C ILE A 341 -0.90 5.23 -11.41
N GLU A 342 -1.58 6.26 -10.92
CA GLU A 342 -1.09 7.63 -10.96
C GLU A 342 -0.32 7.95 -9.67
N VAL A 343 0.83 8.59 -9.81
CA VAL A 343 1.70 8.91 -8.67
C VAL A 343 1.05 9.89 -7.69
N GLU A 344 0.16 10.74 -8.16
CA GLU A 344 -0.59 11.73 -7.39
C GLU A 344 -1.49 11.09 -6.32
N TRP A 345 -1.92 9.86 -6.52
CA TRP A 345 -2.74 9.14 -5.54
C TRP A 345 -1.92 8.71 -4.31
N LEU A 346 -0.59 8.53 -4.50
CA LEU A 346 0.28 7.93 -3.49
C LEU A 346 0.49 8.82 -2.27
N GLU A 347 0.54 10.14 -2.44
CA GLU A 347 0.76 11.05 -1.32
C GLU A 347 -0.46 11.08 -0.39
N ARG A 348 -1.67 11.18 -0.95
CA ARG A 348 -2.92 11.18 -0.18
C ARG A 348 -3.11 9.86 0.59
N LEU A 349 -2.96 8.73 -0.10
CA LEU A 349 -3.18 7.42 0.50
C LEU A 349 -2.04 7.00 1.44
N GLY A 350 -0.81 7.43 1.15
CA GLY A 350 0.36 7.16 1.98
C GLY A 350 0.36 7.96 3.28
N GLY A 351 -0.18 9.18 3.29
CA GLY A 351 -0.32 10.01 4.48
C GLY A 351 0.95 10.04 5.35
N LYS A 352 0.83 9.56 6.59
CA LYS A 352 1.95 9.50 7.56
C LYS A 352 3.12 8.58 7.15
N LEU A 353 2.94 7.72 6.16
CA LEU A 353 4.01 6.84 5.64
C LEU A 353 4.93 7.59 4.68
N CYS A 354 4.48 8.73 4.14
CA CYS A 354 5.29 9.60 3.32
C CYS A 354 6.35 10.29 4.18
N ARG A 355 7.56 10.38 3.63
CA ARG A 355 8.67 11.08 4.26
C ARG A 355 9.08 12.26 3.40
N SER A 356 8.99 13.45 3.95
CA SER A 356 9.43 14.68 3.31
C SER A 356 10.87 15.00 3.71
N ILE A 357 11.66 15.38 2.73
CA ILE A 357 13.03 15.88 2.89
C ILE A 357 13.06 17.26 2.26
N TYR A 358 13.56 18.24 3.00
CA TYR A 358 13.61 19.64 2.58
C TYR A 358 15.03 20.04 2.26
N SER A 359 15.22 20.85 1.20
CA SER A 359 16.49 21.52 0.93
C SER A 359 16.70 22.69 1.89
N GLU A 360 17.89 23.28 1.86
CA GLU A 360 18.14 24.56 2.53
C GLU A 360 17.14 25.62 2.04
N PRO A 361 16.57 26.42 2.97
CA PRO A 361 15.64 27.48 2.62
C PRO A 361 16.38 28.61 1.91
N LEU A 362 15.75 29.20 0.90
CA LEU A 362 16.26 30.32 0.12
C LEU A 362 15.15 31.37 -0.08
N PHE A 363 15.52 32.63 -0.07
CA PHE A 363 14.58 33.69 -0.40
C PHE A 363 14.37 33.78 -1.91
N ASN A 364 13.15 33.66 -2.35
CA ASN A 364 12.76 33.82 -3.74
C ASN A 364 12.32 35.28 -3.98
N GLU A 365 13.09 36.02 -4.79
CA GLU A 365 12.83 37.42 -5.08
C GLU A 365 11.55 37.70 -5.86
N GLU A 366 11.11 36.74 -6.68
CA GLU A 366 9.90 36.89 -7.50
C GLU A 366 8.63 36.70 -6.67
N SER A 367 8.59 35.66 -5.85
CA SER A 367 7.45 35.37 -4.97
C SER A 367 7.49 36.20 -3.67
N GLY A 368 8.67 36.69 -3.27
CA GLY A 368 8.90 37.41 -2.00
C GLY A 368 8.74 36.52 -0.76
N ILE A 369 8.97 35.17 -0.92
CA ILE A 369 8.78 34.17 0.09
C ILE A 369 10.10 33.41 0.33
N VAL A 370 10.36 33.03 1.57
CA VAL A 370 11.40 32.03 1.86
C VAL A 370 10.84 30.63 1.54
N GLU A 371 11.41 30.01 0.54
CA GLU A 371 10.98 28.72 0.01
C GLU A 371 12.03 27.64 0.25
N ALA A 372 11.57 26.40 0.43
CA ALA A 372 12.41 25.22 0.36
C ALA A 372 11.89 24.26 -0.69
N SER A 373 12.78 23.47 -1.27
CA SER A 373 12.41 22.40 -2.17
C SER A 373 12.09 21.16 -1.34
N GLU A 374 10.85 20.68 -1.42
CA GLU A 374 10.43 19.44 -0.80
C GLU A 374 10.54 18.27 -1.77
N ARG A 375 11.10 17.17 -1.30
CA ARG A 375 11.07 15.85 -1.95
C ARG A 375 10.32 14.88 -1.05
N VAL A 376 9.28 14.23 -1.60
CA VAL A 376 8.49 13.25 -0.85
C VAL A 376 8.81 11.85 -1.32
N THR A 377 9.01 10.95 -0.36
CA THR A 377 9.26 9.53 -0.62
C THR A 377 8.25 8.66 0.12
N LEU A 378 7.86 7.53 -0.51
CA LEU A 378 7.02 6.50 0.08
C LEU A 378 7.72 5.14 -0.08
N TYR A 379 8.00 4.43 1.02
CA TYR A 379 8.78 3.18 1.03
C TYR A 379 10.15 3.27 0.31
N GLY A 380 10.77 4.46 0.28
CA GLY A 380 12.03 4.70 -0.42
C GLY A 380 11.90 5.02 -1.91
N LEU A 381 10.67 5.03 -2.45
CA LEU A 381 10.37 5.46 -3.81
C LEU A 381 10.06 6.96 -3.81
N THR A 382 10.65 7.71 -4.73
CA THR A 382 10.40 9.16 -4.86
C THR A 382 9.07 9.39 -5.58
N ILE A 383 8.04 9.83 -4.83
CA ILE A 383 6.70 10.12 -5.38
C ILE A 383 6.55 11.58 -5.80
N VAL A 384 7.23 12.52 -5.10
CA VAL A 384 7.35 13.92 -5.50
C VAL A 384 8.83 14.23 -5.57
N PRO A 385 9.42 14.39 -6.78
CA PRO A 385 10.85 14.62 -6.91
C PRO A 385 11.27 16.01 -6.41
N ARG A 386 10.43 17.01 -6.66
CA ARG A 386 10.67 18.40 -6.24
C ARG A 386 9.40 19.21 -6.32
N ARG A 387 9.06 19.93 -5.22
CA ARG A 387 8.07 21.02 -5.23
C ARG A 387 8.52 22.13 -4.31
N SER A 388 8.28 23.38 -4.71
CA SER A 388 8.55 24.53 -3.87
C SER A 388 7.44 24.70 -2.83
N ILE A 389 7.83 24.92 -1.58
CA ILE A 389 6.90 25.17 -0.48
C ILE A 389 7.40 26.34 0.38
N PRO A 390 6.48 27.16 0.95
CA PRO A 390 6.83 28.18 1.92
C PRO A 390 7.47 27.56 3.17
N TYR A 391 8.74 27.88 3.43
CA TYR A 391 9.50 27.27 4.54
C TYR A 391 8.95 27.62 5.92
N ALA A 392 8.24 28.75 6.05
CA ALA A 392 7.54 29.14 7.28
C ALA A 392 6.50 28.11 7.77
N ARG A 393 6.05 27.17 6.91
CA ARG A 393 5.18 26.05 7.30
C ARG A 393 5.93 24.96 8.06
N ILE A 394 7.25 24.88 7.88
CA ILE A 394 8.13 23.87 8.48
C ILE A 394 8.78 24.44 9.74
N ASN A 395 9.52 25.52 9.57
CA ASN A 395 10.22 26.20 10.64
C ASN A 395 10.07 27.71 10.49
N ARG A 396 9.17 28.28 11.26
CA ARG A 396 8.83 29.70 11.20
C ARG A 396 9.97 30.59 11.67
N ALA A 397 10.70 30.16 12.70
CA ALA A 397 11.81 30.94 13.24
C ALA A 397 13.00 31.06 12.26
N GLU A 398 13.34 29.92 11.64
CA GLU A 398 14.41 29.85 10.65
C GLU A 398 14.02 30.55 9.35
N ALA A 399 12.77 30.45 8.91
CA ALA A 399 12.24 31.21 7.78
C ALA A 399 12.37 32.72 8.02
N THR A 400 12.12 33.20 9.27
CA THR A 400 12.30 34.63 9.63
C THR A 400 13.75 35.02 9.54
N ARG A 401 14.68 34.22 10.02
CA ARG A 401 16.12 34.50 9.93
C ARG A 401 16.56 34.63 8.46
N HIS A 402 16.21 33.67 7.59
CA HIS A 402 16.51 33.74 6.16
C HIS A 402 15.86 34.94 5.48
N PHE A 403 14.62 35.29 5.83
CA PHE A 403 13.95 36.46 5.31
C PHE A 403 14.69 37.76 5.71
N ILE A 404 15.14 37.89 6.96
CA ILE A 404 15.92 39.04 7.43
C ILE A 404 17.24 39.11 6.68
N GLN A 405 18.01 38.03 6.65
CA GLN A 405 19.36 38.03 6.04
C GLN A 405 19.31 38.26 4.54
N GLU A 406 18.49 37.49 3.81
CA GLU A 406 18.51 37.50 2.35
C GLU A 406 17.59 38.57 1.73
N ALA A 407 16.43 38.85 2.34
CA ALA A 407 15.52 39.84 1.79
C ALA A 407 15.83 41.26 2.25
N LEU A 408 16.04 41.47 3.58
CA LEU A 408 16.14 42.79 4.15
C LEU A 408 17.60 43.31 4.21
N VAL A 409 18.51 42.53 4.80
CA VAL A 409 19.92 42.93 4.99
C VAL A 409 20.67 42.96 3.66
N SER A 410 20.57 41.86 2.87
CA SER A 410 21.20 41.80 1.53
C SER A 410 20.46 42.62 0.47
N GLY A 411 19.29 43.22 0.84
CA GLY A 411 18.58 44.16 -0.04
C GLY A 411 17.92 43.54 -1.26
N ARG A 412 17.72 42.20 -1.27
CA ARG A 412 17.12 41.42 -2.40
C ARG A 412 15.60 41.56 -2.50
N LEU A 413 14.94 42.14 -1.46
CA LEU A 413 13.51 42.34 -1.46
C LEU A 413 13.09 43.38 -2.52
N ARG A 414 12.28 42.91 -3.49
CA ARG A 414 11.67 43.76 -4.51
C ARG A 414 10.42 44.46 -3.96
N SER A 415 10.62 45.52 -3.16
CA SER A 415 9.51 46.23 -2.51
C SER A 415 9.66 47.74 -2.57
N ARG A 416 8.51 48.46 -2.61
CA ARG A 416 8.42 49.93 -2.54
C ARG A 416 8.16 50.45 -1.12
N LEU A 417 8.30 49.60 -0.10
CA LEU A 417 8.08 49.97 1.29
C LEU A 417 9.01 51.14 1.70
N PRO A 418 8.47 52.24 2.29
CA PRO A 418 9.23 53.42 2.61
C PRO A 418 10.43 53.16 3.52
N PHE A 419 10.24 52.38 4.61
CA PHE A 419 11.31 52.06 5.56
C PHE A 419 12.47 51.33 4.84
N PHE A 420 12.16 50.38 3.97
CA PHE A 420 13.17 49.59 3.26
C PHE A 420 14.03 50.44 2.33
N ARG A 421 13.40 51.38 1.61
CA ARG A 421 14.13 52.35 0.77
C ARG A 421 14.98 53.30 1.60
N ASN A 422 14.47 53.78 2.74
CA ASN A 422 15.20 54.69 3.63
C ASN A 422 16.38 53.94 4.28
N ASN A 423 16.19 52.75 4.79
CA ASN A 423 17.27 51.95 5.41
C ASN A 423 18.36 51.59 4.40
N ARG A 424 17.98 51.27 3.17
CA ARG A 424 18.94 51.02 2.07
C ARG A 424 19.73 52.26 1.69
N LYS A 425 19.08 53.41 1.61
CA LYS A 425 19.75 54.70 1.34
C LYS A 425 20.72 55.05 2.45
N LEU A 426 20.34 54.89 3.70
CA LEU A 426 21.20 55.15 4.87
C LEU A 426 22.42 54.20 4.86
N LYS A 427 22.21 52.91 4.63
CA LYS A 427 23.32 51.95 4.52
C LYS A 427 24.32 52.38 3.45
N GLN A 428 23.83 52.75 2.25
CA GLN A 428 24.69 53.21 1.16
C GLN A 428 25.49 54.49 1.55
N GLN A 429 24.86 55.43 2.21
CA GLN A 429 25.55 56.66 2.69
C GLN A 429 26.66 56.35 3.69
N LEU A 430 26.42 55.38 4.61
CA LEU A 430 27.44 54.97 5.58
C LEU A 430 28.60 54.24 4.89
N LEU A 431 28.33 53.39 3.93
CA LEU A 431 29.36 52.71 3.12
C LEU A 431 30.20 53.68 2.31
N ASP A 432 29.57 54.71 1.70
CA ASP A 432 30.27 55.75 0.95
C ASP A 432 31.19 56.62 1.88
N GLN A 433 30.78 56.87 3.11
CA GLN A 433 31.61 57.56 4.13
C GLN A 433 32.78 56.64 4.57
N ASP A 434 32.55 55.38 4.82
CA ASP A 434 33.58 54.40 5.21
C ASP A 434 34.63 54.23 4.08
N ALA A 435 34.19 54.21 2.82
CA ALA A 435 35.07 54.15 1.67
C ALA A 435 36.01 55.40 1.63
N LYS A 436 35.47 56.57 1.89
CA LYS A 436 36.31 57.85 1.98
C LYS A 436 37.32 57.79 3.12
N LEU A 437 36.96 57.13 4.23
CA LEU A 437 37.84 57.00 5.41
C LEU A 437 38.74 55.69 5.29
N ARG A 438 38.71 54.99 4.19
CA ARG A 438 39.38 53.67 3.94
C ARG A 438 39.11 52.68 5.06
N ARG A 439 37.88 52.64 5.54
CA ARG A 439 37.36 51.67 6.51
C ARG A 439 36.50 50.66 5.79
N ASN A 440 36.56 49.40 6.21
CA ASN A 440 35.65 48.34 5.71
C ASN A 440 34.84 47.84 6.90
N ARG A 441 33.61 48.36 7.06
CA ARG A 441 32.66 47.98 8.12
C ARG A 441 31.35 47.43 7.58
N GLU A 442 31.36 46.95 6.34
CA GLU A 442 30.14 46.41 5.71
C GLU A 442 29.55 45.28 6.54
N ASN A 443 30.39 44.34 7.01
CA ASN A 443 29.93 43.22 7.86
C ASN A 443 29.38 43.72 9.22
N ASP A 444 29.92 44.76 9.79
CA ASP A 444 29.43 45.35 11.06
C ASP A 444 28.05 46.00 10.86
N LEU A 445 27.84 46.68 9.74
CA LEU A 445 26.57 47.30 9.39
C LEU A 445 25.51 46.24 9.11
N ASP A 446 25.86 45.15 8.44
CA ASP A 446 24.98 44.04 8.19
C ASP A 446 24.56 43.32 9.48
N ALA A 447 25.52 43.07 10.38
CA ALA A 447 25.25 42.47 11.69
C ALA A 447 24.34 43.36 12.55
N ALA A 448 24.57 44.68 12.56
CA ALA A 448 23.74 45.64 13.28
C ALA A 448 22.30 45.68 12.71
N GLN A 449 22.17 45.64 11.39
CA GLN A 449 20.88 45.63 10.71
C GLN A 449 20.14 44.33 10.96
N GLU A 450 20.84 43.19 10.95
CA GLU A 450 20.27 41.86 11.26
C GLU A 450 19.76 41.83 12.71
N ALA A 451 20.55 42.31 13.67
CA ALA A 451 20.15 42.37 15.07
C ALA A 451 18.89 43.24 15.26
N PHE A 452 18.85 44.43 14.61
CA PHE A 452 17.69 45.31 14.65
C PHE A 452 16.40 44.64 14.15
N TYR A 453 16.46 43.91 13.01
CA TYR A 453 15.29 43.23 12.48
C TYR A 453 14.93 42.00 13.28
N THR A 454 15.91 41.27 13.81
CA THR A 454 15.67 40.05 14.59
C THR A 454 14.89 40.35 15.88
N GLU A 455 15.19 41.49 16.53
CA GLU A 455 14.47 41.93 17.72
C GLU A 455 12.98 42.25 17.42
N ARG A 456 12.69 42.75 16.20
CA ARG A 456 11.37 43.30 15.84
C ARG A 456 10.50 42.35 15.00
N LEU A 457 11.12 41.46 14.26
CA LEU A 457 10.39 40.58 13.31
C LEU A 457 10.33 39.15 13.82
N HIS A 458 9.14 38.70 14.15
CA HIS A 458 8.92 37.33 14.58
C HIS A 458 7.88 36.65 13.68
N GLY A 459 8.18 35.45 13.19
CA GLY A 459 7.26 34.66 12.37
C GLY A 459 7.01 35.21 10.96
N ILE A 460 7.97 35.95 10.40
CA ILE A 460 7.91 36.57 9.07
C ILE A 460 8.73 35.74 8.08
N GLY A 461 8.07 35.02 7.22
CA GLY A 461 8.70 34.22 6.16
C GLY A 461 8.40 34.73 4.75
N SER A 462 7.66 35.82 4.62
CA SER A 462 7.26 36.39 3.34
C SER A 462 7.00 37.90 3.38
N ILE A 463 6.98 38.51 2.20
CA ILE A 463 6.54 39.90 2.02
C ILE A 463 5.09 40.11 2.48
N HIS A 464 4.25 39.13 2.34
CA HIS A 464 2.84 39.18 2.79
C HIS A 464 2.75 39.26 4.31
N ASP A 465 3.54 38.45 5.03
CA ASP A 465 3.61 38.49 6.48
C ASP A 465 4.13 39.84 6.98
N LEU A 466 5.17 40.34 6.33
CA LEU A 466 5.73 41.67 6.62
C LEU A 466 4.68 42.79 6.42
N ASN A 467 4.00 42.79 5.29
CA ASN A 467 2.94 43.77 4.99
C ASN A 467 1.78 43.67 6.00
N ARG A 468 1.43 42.50 6.44
CA ARG A 468 0.40 42.27 7.46
C ARG A 468 0.85 42.86 8.82
N LEU A 469 2.09 42.59 9.21
CA LEU A 469 2.66 43.15 10.44
C LEU A 469 2.64 44.66 10.41
N LEU A 470 3.15 45.29 9.34
CA LEU A 470 3.18 46.74 9.18
C LEU A 470 1.80 47.41 9.25
N ARG A 471 0.80 46.79 8.61
CA ARG A 471 -0.59 47.30 8.68
C ARG A 471 -1.15 47.23 10.11
N ASN A 472 -0.84 46.18 10.86
CA ASN A 472 -1.30 46.04 12.23
C ASN A 472 -0.61 47.09 13.13
N ARG A 473 0.71 47.26 13.01
CA ARG A 473 1.46 48.24 13.77
C ARG A 473 1.03 49.68 13.48
N LYS A 474 0.70 49.99 12.23
CA LYS A 474 0.15 51.30 11.87
C LYS A 474 -1.20 51.57 12.52
N LYS A 475 -2.08 50.56 12.65
CA LYS A 475 -3.37 50.66 13.38
C LYS A 475 -3.16 50.90 14.88
N GLU A 476 -2.06 50.41 15.44
CA GLU A 476 -1.66 50.60 16.85
C GLU A 476 -0.93 51.94 17.09
N GLY A 477 -0.79 52.79 16.06
CA GLY A 477 -0.12 54.09 16.19
C GLY A 477 1.39 54.01 16.24
N ALA A 478 1.99 52.87 15.93
CA ALA A 478 3.46 52.68 15.91
C ALA A 478 4.03 52.95 14.52
N ASP A 479 3.84 54.18 14.02
CA ASP A 479 4.48 54.63 12.78
C ASP A 479 6.00 54.74 13.03
N GLY A 480 6.82 54.10 12.18
CA GLY A 480 8.27 54.05 12.34
C GLY A 480 8.82 52.85 13.12
N PHE A 481 8.06 51.76 13.20
CA PHE A 481 8.48 50.51 13.84
C PHE A 481 9.72 49.86 13.22
N LEU A 482 9.95 49.99 11.90
CA LEU A 482 11.07 49.44 11.12
C LEU A 482 11.88 50.55 10.44
#